data_977e9d6037f1e30b28043fee74f8ca2e
#
_entry.id   977e9d6037f1e30b28043fee74f8ca2e
#
_cell.length_a   1.000
_cell.length_b   1.000
_cell.length_c   1.000
_cell.angle_alpha   90.00
_cell.angle_beta   90.00
_cell.angle_gamma   90.00
#
_symmetry.space_group_name_H-M   'P 1'
#
loop_
_entity.id
_entity.type
_entity.pdbx_description
1 polymer ?
#
loop_
_entity_poly.entity_id
_entity_poly.type
_entity_poly.pdbx_seq_one_letter_code
_entity_poly.pdbx_strand_id
1 'polypeptide(L)'
;MKHPFDRGILFPPEVENKRLTAGLPPEEFRPKTLVIPLKQGIGEACVPVVEPGQGVKAGELVGRPLKEGVPVHCGVSGTVSAVENRPTLEGEGLCVVVENDFAGVAASGLKREEGREGLIRLMQEAGLVGMGGAGFPTYRKYAWDKPLEQVLINGCECEPYLTCDHALMLYWPERVVAGAKAMGEAAGGAAVVICVEDNKRDAIARLEETAGNSGVRVQVLPSRYPQGGERQLIQSVLGREVPAGALPASCGVLVSNVATAAALADGLDGRPLTHRIVTVTGRVERPANLVVPVGTLLSELLEYSGGMELVPDVGFRVIAGGPMTGRAVEDLRVPVTKTTAGLVTLPPPTLEERNCIRCGACARVCPARLMPFAIDAAAIAGNMAVCADYHAEQCIALSLIHI
;
A
#
# COMPACT_ATOMS: atom_id res chain seq x y z
N MET A 1 -23.07 4.46 17.93
CA MET A 1 -22.25 5.69 18.10
C MET A 1 -22.16 6.39 16.76
N LYS A 2 -22.35 7.72 16.68
CA LYS A 2 -22.11 8.47 15.42
C LYS A 2 -20.59 8.44 15.19
N HIS A 3 -20.16 7.93 14.04
CA HIS A 3 -18.75 8.00 13.65
C HIS A 3 -18.38 9.47 13.41
N PRO A 4 -17.28 9.98 14.00
CA PRO A 4 -16.89 11.39 13.84
C PRO A 4 -16.59 11.78 12.40
N PHE A 5 -16.11 10.84 11.56
CA PHE A 5 -15.91 11.06 10.13
C PHE A 5 -17.17 10.67 9.34
N ASP A 6 -17.89 11.64 8.82
CA ASP A 6 -19.17 11.49 8.12
C ASP A 6 -19.13 11.92 6.63
N ARG A 7 -17.95 12.37 6.15
CA ARG A 7 -17.72 12.80 4.78
C ARG A 7 -17.11 11.69 3.91
N GLY A 8 -16.80 11.99 2.67
CA GLY A 8 -16.32 11.02 1.70
C GLY A 8 -17.46 10.44 0.86
N ILE A 9 -17.15 9.43 0.06
CA ILE A 9 -18.06 8.84 -0.92
C ILE A 9 -18.28 7.36 -0.58
N LEU A 10 -19.53 6.92 -0.67
CA LEU A 10 -19.87 5.51 -0.75
C LEU A 10 -19.98 5.16 -2.24
N PHE A 11 -19.06 4.33 -2.73
CA PHE A 11 -19.12 3.83 -4.09
C PHE A 11 -20.25 2.82 -4.25
N PRO A 12 -21.06 2.91 -5.31
CA PRO A 12 -21.97 1.82 -5.65
C PRO A 12 -21.16 0.55 -5.99
N PRO A 13 -21.69 -0.66 -5.73
CA PRO A 13 -20.95 -1.91 -5.92
C PRO A 13 -20.37 -2.12 -7.33
N GLU A 14 -21.05 -1.58 -8.36
CA GLU A 14 -20.60 -1.61 -9.76
C GLU A 14 -19.38 -0.72 -10.03
N VAL A 15 -19.17 0.33 -9.23
CA VAL A 15 -18.02 1.24 -9.31
C VAL A 15 -16.90 0.74 -8.39
N GLU A 16 -17.25 0.28 -7.19
CA GLU A 16 -16.30 -0.32 -6.25
C GLU A 16 -15.61 -1.56 -6.83
N ASN A 17 -16.38 -2.39 -7.54
CA ASN A 17 -15.99 -3.53 -8.36
C ASN A 17 -15.01 -4.54 -7.71
N LYS A 18 -15.05 -4.66 -6.39
CA LYS A 18 -14.23 -5.62 -5.63
C LYS A 18 -14.66 -7.07 -5.82
N ARG A 19 -15.90 -7.31 -6.26
CA ARG A 19 -16.51 -8.65 -6.43
C ARG A 19 -15.71 -9.59 -7.34
N LEU A 20 -14.86 -9.06 -8.21
CA LEU A 20 -14.07 -9.88 -9.14
C LEU A 20 -13.00 -10.71 -8.40
N THR A 21 -12.49 -10.23 -7.27
CA THR A 21 -11.39 -10.86 -6.51
C THR A 21 -11.68 -10.99 -5.02
N ALA A 22 -12.77 -10.41 -4.51
CA ALA A 22 -13.14 -10.51 -3.11
C ALA A 22 -13.38 -11.98 -2.71
N GLY A 23 -12.78 -12.40 -1.59
CA GLY A 23 -12.88 -13.77 -1.08
C GLY A 23 -12.06 -14.80 -1.86
N LEU A 24 -11.35 -14.43 -2.93
CA LEU A 24 -10.43 -15.36 -3.61
C LEU A 24 -9.14 -15.52 -2.79
N PRO A 25 -8.66 -16.77 -2.62
CA PRO A 25 -7.40 -17.03 -1.94
C PRO A 25 -6.23 -16.44 -2.75
N PRO A 26 -5.18 -15.95 -2.08
CA PRO A 26 -3.96 -15.55 -2.77
C PRO A 26 -3.27 -16.75 -3.42
N GLU A 27 -2.88 -16.62 -4.69
CA GLU A 27 -2.15 -17.62 -5.45
C GLU A 27 -0.66 -17.25 -5.52
N GLU A 28 0.25 -18.21 -5.36
CA GLU A 28 1.68 -17.97 -5.55
C GLU A 28 2.01 -17.73 -7.02
N PHE A 29 2.71 -16.64 -7.29
CA PHE A 29 3.27 -16.34 -8.61
C PHE A 29 4.80 -16.47 -8.60
N ARG A 30 5.35 -17.16 -9.60
CA ARG A 30 6.78 -17.43 -9.75
C ARG A 30 7.30 -16.84 -11.06
N PRO A 31 7.90 -15.62 -11.02
CA PRO A 31 8.45 -14.98 -12.21
C PRO A 31 9.72 -15.67 -12.68
N LYS A 32 10.01 -15.56 -13.98
CA LYS A 32 11.27 -16.02 -14.57
C LYS A 32 12.43 -15.10 -14.23
N THR A 33 12.15 -13.80 -14.21
CA THR A 33 13.13 -12.73 -13.97
C THR A 33 12.59 -11.75 -12.96
N LEU A 34 13.43 -11.30 -12.04
CA LEU A 34 13.15 -10.14 -11.19
C LEU A 34 13.95 -8.92 -11.65
N VAL A 35 13.29 -7.79 -11.80
CA VAL A 35 13.89 -6.47 -11.97
C VAL A 35 13.65 -5.69 -10.69
N ILE A 36 14.60 -5.69 -9.78
CA ILE A 36 14.45 -5.18 -8.40
C ILE A 36 14.93 -3.73 -8.34
N PRO A 37 14.02 -2.73 -8.24
CA PRO A 37 14.42 -1.33 -8.12
C PRO A 37 15.17 -1.10 -6.81
N LEU A 38 16.28 -0.37 -6.87
CA LEU A 38 17.05 0.00 -5.68
C LEU A 38 16.45 1.22 -4.95
N LYS A 39 15.45 1.86 -5.53
CA LYS A 39 14.61 2.86 -4.88
C LYS A 39 13.14 2.41 -4.89
N GLN A 40 12.55 2.26 -3.70
CA GLN A 40 11.19 1.74 -3.55
C GLN A 40 10.42 2.51 -2.46
N GLY A 41 10.06 3.75 -2.75
CA GLY A 41 9.32 4.62 -1.83
C GLY A 41 10.13 5.82 -1.35
N ILE A 42 9.73 6.39 -0.21
CA ILE A 42 10.36 7.59 0.36
C ILE A 42 11.71 7.23 0.98
N GLY A 43 12.75 7.97 0.63
CA GLY A 43 14.10 7.81 1.13
C GLY A 43 15.14 7.85 0.01
N GLU A 44 16.39 7.58 0.37
CA GLU A 44 17.49 7.48 -0.59
C GLU A 44 17.41 6.16 -1.38
N ALA A 45 17.93 6.18 -2.60
CA ALA A 45 18.16 4.96 -3.37
C ALA A 45 19.24 4.12 -2.69
N CYS A 46 19.08 2.80 -2.69
CA CYS A 46 20.11 1.88 -2.26
C CYS A 46 21.24 1.80 -3.29
N VAL A 47 22.45 1.50 -2.81
CA VAL A 47 23.55 1.04 -3.67
C VAL A 47 23.51 -0.48 -3.79
N PRO A 48 23.81 -1.05 -4.96
CA PRO A 48 23.88 -2.49 -5.11
C PRO A 48 25.02 -3.06 -4.25
N VAL A 49 24.80 -4.26 -3.69
CA VAL A 49 25.80 -5.01 -2.94
C VAL A 49 26.11 -6.37 -3.59
N VAL A 50 25.64 -6.54 -4.81
CA VAL A 50 25.82 -7.72 -5.66
C VAL A 50 26.31 -7.30 -7.04
N GLU A 51 26.94 -8.22 -7.77
CA GLU A 51 27.52 -7.99 -9.09
C GLU A 51 26.95 -8.98 -10.14
N PRO A 52 26.93 -8.63 -11.43
CA PRO A 52 26.55 -9.55 -12.49
C PRO A 52 27.37 -10.85 -12.45
N GLY A 53 26.69 -12.00 -12.60
CA GLY A 53 27.26 -13.34 -12.48
C GLY A 53 27.22 -13.93 -11.05
N GLN A 54 26.92 -13.13 -10.03
CA GLN A 54 26.82 -13.59 -8.65
C GLN A 54 25.52 -14.39 -8.42
N GLY A 55 25.64 -15.57 -7.75
CA GLY A 55 24.48 -16.29 -7.25
C GLY A 55 23.88 -15.62 -6.02
N VAL A 56 22.55 -15.56 -5.94
CA VAL A 56 21.80 -15.00 -4.80
C VAL A 56 20.77 -15.98 -4.30
N LYS A 57 20.43 -15.89 -3.01
CA LYS A 57 19.40 -16.68 -2.36
C LYS A 57 18.14 -15.85 -2.09
N ALA A 58 16.99 -16.50 -1.94
CA ALA A 58 15.78 -15.84 -1.51
C ALA A 58 15.96 -15.27 -0.09
N GLY A 59 15.65 -13.98 0.10
CA GLY A 59 15.88 -13.22 1.32
C GLY A 59 17.29 -12.59 1.41
N GLU A 60 18.17 -12.78 0.45
CA GLU A 60 19.50 -12.18 0.45
C GLU A 60 19.45 -10.68 0.13
N LEU A 61 20.32 -9.92 0.80
CA LEU A 61 20.48 -8.49 0.62
C LEU A 61 21.08 -8.20 -0.77
N VAL A 62 20.40 -7.39 -1.58
CA VAL A 62 20.88 -6.97 -2.92
C VAL A 62 21.10 -5.46 -3.03
N GLY A 63 20.53 -4.69 -2.12
CA GLY A 63 20.71 -3.24 -2.07
C GLY A 63 20.73 -2.69 -0.65
N ARG A 64 21.68 -1.81 -0.35
CA ARG A 64 21.84 -1.17 0.96
C ARG A 64 21.76 0.35 0.86
N PRO A 65 20.99 1.04 1.75
CA PRO A 65 20.99 2.50 1.81
C PRO A 65 22.36 2.99 2.30
N LEU A 66 22.84 4.13 1.75
CA LEU A 66 24.12 4.71 2.15
C LEU A 66 24.05 5.38 3.54
N LYS A 67 22.94 6.01 3.85
CA LYS A 67 22.72 6.70 5.12
C LYS A 67 21.40 6.25 5.75
N GLU A 68 20.30 6.89 5.35
CA GLU A 68 18.97 6.63 5.88
C GLU A 68 18.10 5.92 4.84
N GLY A 69 17.37 4.89 5.25
CA GLY A 69 16.50 4.13 4.38
C GLY A 69 16.33 2.70 4.85
N VAL A 70 15.79 1.89 3.98
CA VAL A 70 15.61 0.46 4.22
C VAL A 70 16.28 -0.35 3.12
N PRO A 71 16.90 -1.48 3.46
CA PRO A 71 17.55 -2.36 2.49
C PRO A 71 16.53 -3.00 1.53
N VAL A 72 17.06 -3.50 0.43
CA VAL A 72 16.33 -4.26 -0.58
C VAL A 72 16.87 -5.67 -0.64
N HIS A 73 15.96 -6.66 -0.60
CA HIS A 73 16.29 -8.08 -0.60
C HIS A 73 15.71 -8.76 -1.84
N CYS A 74 16.36 -9.81 -2.29
CA CYS A 74 15.90 -10.65 -3.40
C CYS A 74 14.76 -11.58 -2.94
N GLY A 75 13.70 -11.70 -3.72
CA GLY A 75 12.56 -12.57 -3.42
C GLY A 75 12.73 -14.02 -3.91
N VAL A 76 13.73 -14.32 -4.70
CA VAL A 76 13.98 -15.65 -5.29
C VAL A 76 15.45 -16.05 -5.12
N SER A 77 15.78 -17.33 -5.31
CA SER A 77 17.15 -17.76 -5.58
C SER A 77 17.43 -17.68 -7.09
N GLY A 78 18.68 -17.46 -7.46
CA GLY A 78 19.06 -17.36 -8.85
C GLY A 78 20.40 -16.69 -9.08
N THR A 79 20.60 -16.14 -10.28
CA THR A 79 21.85 -15.47 -10.66
C THR A 79 21.55 -14.02 -11.06
N VAL A 80 22.35 -13.09 -10.56
CA VAL A 80 22.31 -11.68 -10.98
C VAL A 80 22.76 -11.60 -12.43
N SER A 81 21.88 -11.24 -13.34
CA SER A 81 22.22 -11.10 -14.78
C SER A 81 22.71 -9.69 -15.12
N ALA A 82 22.22 -8.66 -14.43
CA ALA A 82 22.63 -7.29 -14.64
C ALA A 82 22.41 -6.40 -13.40
N VAL A 83 23.14 -5.28 -13.36
CA VAL A 83 22.88 -4.12 -12.49
C VAL A 83 22.87 -2.91 -13.40
N GLU A 84 21.70 -2.39 -13.73
CA GLU A 84 21.52 -1.38 -14.77
C GLU A 84 20.26 -0.55 -14.59
N ASN A 85 20.14 0.56 -15.32
CA ASN A 85 18.92 1.36 -15.32
C ASN A 85 17.82 0.65 -16.10
N ARG A 86 16.63 0.61 -15.49
CA ARG A 86 15.40 0.04 -16.06
C ARG A 86 14.21 0.96 -15.81
N PRO A 87 13.14 0.87 -16.61
CA PRO A 87 11.88 1.53 -16.32
C PRO A 87 11.35 1.14 -14.95
N THR A 88 10.94 2.14 -14.17
CA THR A 88 10.27 1.97 -12.86
C THR A 88 9.04 2.86 -12.79
N LEU A 89 8.23 2.72 -11.74
CA LEU A 89 7.08 3.61 -11.52
C LEU A 89 7.47 5.09 -11.32
N GLU A 90 8.73 5.37 -11.03
CA GLU A 90 9.24 6.73 -10.82
C GLU A 90 10.06 7.27 -12.02
N GLY A 91 10.10 6.55 -13.14
CA GLY A 91 10.95 6.81 -14.30
C GLY A 91 12.09 5.80 -14.39
N GLU A 92 13.18 6.15 -15.10
CA GLU A 92 14.39 5.31 -15.16
C GLU A 92 15.08 5.25 -13.80
N GLY A 93 15.41 4.02 -13.35
CA GLY A 93 16.06 3.80 -12.06
C GLY A 93 17.00 2.59 -12.05
N LEU A 94 18.03 2.65 -11.20
CA LEU A 94 18.99 1.55 -11.05
C LEU A 94 18.28 0.34 -10.43
N CYS A 95 18.41 -0.82 -11.10
CA CYS A 95 17.81 -2.08 -10.71
C CYS A 95 18.85 -3.20 -10.67
N VAL A 96 18.61 -4.18 -9.80
CA VAL A 96 19.29 -5.49 -9.84
C VAL A 96 18.38 -6.46 -10.60
N VAL A 97 18.89 -7.08 -11.66
CA VAL A 97 18.18 -8.07 -12.46
C VAL A 97 18.62 -9.46 -12.05
N VAL A 98 17.68 -10.32 -11.68
CA VAL A 98 17.96 -11.69 -11.22
C VAL A 98 17.18 -12.69 -12.05
N GLU A 99 17.87 -13.64 -12.66
CA GLU A 99 17.25 -14.81 -13.31
C GLU A 99 16.96 -15.87 -12.26
N ASN A 100 15.67 -16.22 -12.12
CA ASN A 100 15.18 -17.18 -11.13
C ASN A 100 15.58 -18.61 -11.52
N ASP A 101 16.26 -19.33 -10.64
CA ASP A 101 16.63 -20.74 -10.82
C ASP A 101 15.51 -21.72 -10.39
N PHE A 102 14.43 -21.22 -9.82
CA PHE A 102 13.30 -21.98 -9.27
C PHE A 102 13.67 -23.00 -8.17
N ALA A 103 14.91 -22.97 -7.67
CA ALA A 103 15.37 -23.89 -6.63
C ALA A 103 14.85 -23.51 -5.23
N GLY A 104 14.47 -22.24 -5.02
CA GLY A 104 13.89 -21.77 -3.75
C GLY A 104 14.88 -21.80 -2.58
N VAL A 105 16.19 -21.73 -2.85
CA VAL A 105 17.22 -21.73 -1.80
C VAL A 105 17.12 -20.44 -0.99
N ALA A 106 16.85 -20.55 0.31
CA ALA A 106 16.73 -19.41 1.21
C ALA A 106 18.09 -18.99 1.81
N ALA A 107 18.25 -17.69 2.04
CA ALA A 107 19.33 -17.13 2.82
C ALA A 107 19.15 -17.45 4.32
N SER A 108 20.21 -17.27 5.12
CA SER A 108 20.08 -17.28 6.58
C SER A 108 19.13 -16.15 7.01
N GLY A 109 18.17 -16.50 7.89
CA GLY A 109 17.16 -15.54 8.34
C GLY A 109 17.74 -14.35 9.09
N LEU A 110 16.92 -13.28 9.16
CA LEU A 110 17.23 -12.10 9.97
C LEU A 110 17.32 -12.47 11.45
N LYS A 111 18.22 -11.82 12.17
CA LYS A 111 18.36 -11.99 13.62
C LYS A 111 17.42 -11.04 14.33
N ARG A 112 16.68 -11.55 15.30
CA ARG A 112 15.84 -10.73 16.19
C ARG A 112 16.62 -10.42 17.46
N GLU A 113 16.67 -9.14 17.82
CA GLU A 113 17.04 -8.68 19.15
C GLU A 113 15.78 -8.44 19.99
N GLU A 114 15.90 -8.54 21.30
CA GLU A 114 14.78 -8.35 22.23
C GLU A 114 14.44 -6.87 22.45
N GLY A 115 13.20 -6.62 22.86
CA GLY A 115 12.72 -5.31 23.27
C GLY A 115 12.39 -4.35 22.12
N ARG A 116 12.00 -3.14 22.49
CA ARG A 116 11.53 -2.09 21.56
C ARG A 116 12.56 -1.74 20.49
N GLU A 117 13.81 -1.53 20.89
CA GLU A 117 14.89 -1.15 19.98
C GLU A 117 15.20 -2.28 18.98
N GLY A 118 15.17 -3.55 19.45
CA GLY A 118 15.33 -4.71 18.60
C GLY A 118 14.22 -4.81 17.55
N LEU A 119 12.98 -4.53 17.91
CA LEU A 119 11.86 -4.48 16.94
C LEU A 119 12.01 -3.36 15.92
N ILE A 120 12.42 -2.16 16.34
CA ILE A 120 12.67 -1.03 15.43
C ILE A 120 13.80 -1.36 14.46
N ARG A 121 14.88 -1.98 14.95
CA ARG A 121 16.01 -2.43 14.13
C ARG A 121 15.57 -3.52 13.14
N LEU A 122 14.77 -4.49 13.59
CA LEU A 122 14.21 -5.51 12.72
C LEU A 122 13.36 -4.91 11.61
N MET A 123 12.50 -3.90 11.90
CA MET A 123 11.75 -3.18 10.87
C MET A 123 12.66 -2.57 9.81
N GLN A 124 13.80 -2.02 10.22
CA GLN A 124 14.79 -1.47 9.29
C GLN A 124 15.48 -2.56 8.47
N GLU A 125 16.04 -3.58 9.12
CA GLU A 125 16.79 -4.66 8.48
C GLU A 125 15.93 -5.54 7.57
N ALA A 126 14.67 -5.77 7.95
CA ALA A 126 13.70 -6.46 7.10
C ALA A 126 13.23 -5.63 5.89
N GLY A 127 13.66 -4.38 5.77
CA GLY A 127 13.30 -3.52 4.65
C GLY A 127 11.85 -3.05 4.68
N LEU A 128 11.23 -2.92 5.86
CA LEU A 128 9.81 -2.57 5.99
C LEU A 128 9.53 -1.14 5.63
N VAL A 129 8.53 -0.96 4.78
CA VAL A 129 7.96 0.34 4.41
C VAL A 129 6.45 0.34 4.62
N GLY A 130 5.83 1.51 4.63
CA GLY A 130 4.38 1.64 4.65
C GLY A 130 3.78 1.13 3.33
N MET A 131 3.22 -0.08 3.33
CA MET A 131 2.76 -0.79 2.14
C MET A 131 1.41 -0.32 1.61
N GLY A 132 0.65 0.44 2.39
CA GLY A 132 -0.63 1.05 1.99
C GLY A 132 -0.55 2.47 1.44
N GLY A 133 0.65 2.95 1.06
CA GLY A 133 0.83 4.32 0.59
C GLY A 133 2.20 4.57 -0.01
N ALA A 134 2.80 5.72 0.31
CA ALA A 134 4.01 6.25 -0.32
C ALA A 134 5.34 5.53 0.06
N GLY A 135 5.30 4.41 0.75
CA GLY A 135 6.51 3.65 1.07
C GLY A 135 7.42 4.32 2.10
N PHE A 136 6.86 5.02 3.09
CA PHE A 136 7.66 5.63 4.16
C PHE A 136 8.33 4.53 5.01
N PRO A 137 9.64 4.64 5.34
CA PRO A 137 10.34 3.67 6.16
C PRO A 137 9.67 3.44 7.51
N THR A 138 9.22 2.20 7.79
CA THR A 138 8.40 1.89 8.97
C THR A 138 9.14 2.17 10.27
N TYR A 139 10.43 1.79 10.36
CA TYR A 139 11.25 2.01 11.55
C TYR A 139 11.27 3.46 12.02
N ARG A 140 11.23 4.44 11.10
CA ARG A 140 11.23 5.88 11.43
C ARG A 140 9.95 6.33 12.12
N LYS A 141 8.80 5.71 11.82
CA LYS A 141 7.54 5.97 12.52
C LYS A 141 7.64 5.52 13.99
N TYR A 142 8.27 4.38 14.24
CA TYR A 142 8.38 3.77 15.55
C TYR A 142 9.57 4.27 16.38
N ALA A 143 10.56 4.90 15.75
CA ALA A 143 11.68 5.60 16.44
C ALA A 143 11.26 6.94 17.07
N TRP A 144 9.95 7.16 17.29
CA TRP A 144 9.42 8.35 17.93
C TRP A 144 9.76 8.37 19.41
N ASP A 145 10.24 9.54 19.90
CA ASP A 145 10.80 9.71 21.25
C ASP A 145 9.78 10.07 22.34
N LYS A 146 8.54 10.44 21.91
CA LYS A 146 7.47 10.79 22.84
C LYS A 146 6.52 9.60 23.05
N PRO A 147 5.79 9.59 24.19
CA PRO A 147 4.81 8.54 24.46
C PRO A 147 3.78 8.40 23.34
N LEU A 148 3.51 7.15 22.97
CA LEU A 148 2.47 6.76 22.02
C LEU A 148 1.37 6.03 22.79
N GLU A 149 0.12 6.43 22.54
CA GLU A 149 -1.06 5.87 23.23
C GLU A 149 -1.70 4.76 22.39
N GLN A 150 -1.69 4.92 21.06
CA GLN A 150 -2.48 4.09 20.16
C GLN A 150 -1.73 3.77 18.87
N VAL A 151 -1.78 2.50 18.46
CA VAL A 151 -1.42 2.03 17.11
C VAL A 151 -2.68 1.58 16.40
N LEU A 152 -3.01 2.22 15.28
CA LEU A 152 -4.10 1.84 14.40
C LEU A 152 -3.54 1.05 13.22
N ILE A 153 -3.99 -0.19 13.08
CA ILE A 153 -3.65 -1.05 11.94
C ILE A 153 -4.77 -0.93 10.91
N ASN A 154 -4.45 -0.31 9.80
CA ASN A 154 -5.39 0.03 8.74
C ASN A 154 -5.62 -1.16 7.81
N GLY A 155 -6.78 -1.78 7.91
CA GLY A 155 -7.33 -2.81 7.02
C GLY A 155 -8.58 -2.33 6.27
N CYS A 156 -8.81 -1.01 6.17
CA CYS A 156 -10.01 -0.50 5.49
C CYS A 156 -10.02 -0.85 4.01
N GLU A 157 -8.89 -0.69 3.30
CA GLU A 157 -8.79 -0.98 1.85
C GLU A 157 -9.96 -0.37 1.06
N CYS A 158 -10.14 0.96 1.23
CA CYS A 158 -11.25 1.70 0.61
C CYS A 158 -11.06 1.99 -0.89
N GLU A 159 -9.88 1.65 -1.45
CA GLU A 159 -9.55 1.81 -2.86
C GLU A 159 -10.40 0.86 -3.71
N PRO A 160 -11.16 1.34 -4.74
CA PRO A 160 -11.93 0.48 -5.62
C PRO A 160 -11.06 -0.58 -6.31
N TYR A 161 -11.66 -1.71 -6.68
CA TYR A 161 -11.03 -2.86 -7.33
C TYR A 161 -10.06 -3.66 -6.46
N LEU A 162 -9.37 -3.07 -5.47
CA LEU A 162 -8.35 -3.75 -4.70
C LEU A 162 -8.94 -4.62 -3.59
N THR A 163 -8.37 -5.83 -3.42
CA THR A 163 -8.74 -6.82 -2.41
C THR A 163 -7.53 -7.54 -1.81
N CYS A 164 -6.32 -7.04 -2.03
CA CYS A 164 -5.07 -7.64 -1.52
C CYS A 164 -5.00 -7.63 0.01
N ASP A 165 -5.43 -6.54 0.67
CA ASP A 165 -5.48 -6.45 2.12
C ASP A 165 -6.65 -7.27 2.69
N HIS A 166 -7.80 -7.33 2.00
CA HIS A 166 -8.90 -8.21 2.34
C HIS A 166 -8.46 -9.68 2.32
N ALA A 167 -7.83 -10.13 1.24
CA ALA A 167 -7.32 -11.48 1.12
C ALA A 167 -6.27 -11.81 2.22
N LEU A 168 -5.38 -10.87 2.54
CA LEU A 168 -4.41 -11.02 3.62
C LEU A 168 -5.11 -11.24 4.97
N MET A 169 -6.08 -10.40 5.31
CA MET A 169 -6.82 -10.49 6.57
C MET A 169 -7.67 -11.76 6.67
N LEU A 170 -8.20 -12.24 5.55
CA LEU A 170 -9.06 -13.43 5.50
C LEU A 170 -8.25 -14.72 5.60
N TYR A 171 -7.16 -14.84 4.85
CA TYR A 171 -6.41 -16.09 4.71
C TYR A 171 -5.20 -16.21 5.64
N TRP A 172 -4.64 -15.09 6.11
CA TRP A 172 -3.48 -15.07 7.04
C TRP A 172 -3.69 -14.09 8.20
N PRO A 173 -4.83 -14.16 8.93
CA PRO A 173 -5.12 -13.26 10.04
C PRO A 173 -4.06 -13.36 11.15
N GLU A 174 -3.44 -14.55 11.34
CA GLU A 174 -2.40 -14.79 12.35
C GLU A 174 -1.18 -13.87 12.12
N ARG A 175 -0.77 -13.70 10.86
CA ARG A 175 0.34 -12.80 10.51
C ARG A 175 0.00 -11.34 10.79
N VAL A 176 -1.24 -10.94 10.49
CA VAL A 176 -1.73 -9.58 10.75
C VAL A 176 -1.75 -9.30 12.25
N VAL A 177 -2.34 -10.19 13.06
CA VAL A 177 -2.47 -10.04 14.52
C VAL A 177 -1.09 -10.09 15.20
N ALA A 178 -0.20 -11.00 14.81
CA ALA A 178 1.15 -11.10 15.37
C ALA A 178 1.97 -9.83 15.09
N GLY A 179 1.94 -9.34 13.85
CA GLY A 179 2.62 -8.11 13.47
C GLY A 179 2.01 -6.87 14.14
N ALA A 180 0.67 -6.81 14.27
CA ALA A 180 -0.01 -5.74 14.98
C ALA A 180 0.42 -5.68 16.45
N LYS A 181 0.49 -6.83 17.13
CA LYS A 181 1.01 -6.93 18.49
C LYS A 181 2.44 -6.43 18.62
N ALA A 182 3.32 -6.88 17.74
CA ALA A 182 4.73 -6.45 17.70
C ALA A 182 4.86 -4.94 17.44
N MET A 183 3.96 -4.36 16.63
CA MET A 183 3.90 -2.91 16.42
C MET A 183 3.50 -2.16 17.70
N GLY A 184 2.56 -2.69 18.49
CA GLY A 184 2.22 -2.15 19.79
C GLY A 184 3.41 -2.17 20.77
N GLU A 185 4.15 -3.26 20.81
CA GLU A 185 5.38 -3.40 21.61
C GLU A 185 6.46 -2.39 21.16
N ALA A 186 6.70 -2.26 19.84
CA ALA A 186 7.61 -1.28 19.28
C ALA A 186 7.19 0.19 19.55
N ALA A 187 5.90 0.43 19.73
CA ALA A 187 5.35 1.72 20.16
C ALA A 187 5.40 1.96 21.68
N GLY A 188 6.13 1.13 22.43
CA GLY A 188 6.27 1.27 23.89
C GLY A 188 5.10 0.71 24.69
N GLY A 189 4.38 -0.27 24.16
CA GLY A 189 3.21 -0.88 24.80
C GLY A 189 1.89 -0.14 24.50
N ALA A 190 1.84 0.66 23.45
CA ALA A 190 0.63 1.35 23.02
C ALA A 190 -0.51 0.36 22.70
N ALA A 191 -1.75 0.76 22.97
CA ALA A 191 -2.91 -0.06 22.64
C ALA A 191 -3.06 -0.23 21.14
N VAL A 192 -3.46 -1.43 20.69
CA VAL A 192 -3.52 -1.78 19.25
C VAL A 192 -4.96 -2.02 18.81
N VAL A 193 -5.34 -1.42 17.70
CA VAL A 193 -6.63 -1.60 17.06
C VAL A 193 -6.46 -1.88 15.57
N ILE A 194 -6.97 -3.02 15.11
CA ILE A 194 -7.10 -3.32 13.68
C ILE A 194 -8.45 -2.75 13.21
N CYS A 195 -8.41 -1.85 12.23
CA CYS A 195 -9.58 -1.14 11.71
C CYS A 195 -9.97 -1.72 10.36
N VAL A 196 -11.21 -2.20 10.24
CA VAL A 196 -11.70 -2.86 9.02
C VAL A 196 -13.06 -2.30 8.64
N GLU A 197 -13.32 -2.13 7.34
CA GLU A 197 -14.63 -1.70 6.85
C GLU A 197 -15.67 -2.83 6.91
N ASP A 198 -16.94 -2.47 7.14
CA ASP A 198 -18.09 -3.36 7.35
C ASP A 198 -18.48 -4.19 6.11
N ASN A 199 -17.90 -3.89 4.95
CA ASN A 199 -18.03 -4.68 3.72
C ASN A 199 -17.16 -5.96 3.69
N LYS A 200 -16.29 -6.18 4.70
CA LYS A 200 -15.36 -7.33 4.82
C LYS A 200 -15.71 -8.23 6.03
N ARG A 201 -16.97 -8.65 6.09
CA ARG A 201 -17.51 -9.41 7.26
C ARG A 201 -16.77 -10.72 7.55
N ASP A 202 -16.35 -11.41 6.50
CA ASP A 202 -15.57 -12.64 6.55
C ASP A 202 -14.19 -12.41 7.19
N ALA A 203 -13.45 -11.40 6.74
CA ALA A 203 -12.16 -11.04 7.32
C ALA A 203 -12.30 -10.52 8.76
N ILE A 204 -13.37 -9.76 9.08
CA ILE A 204 -13.65 -9.30 10.44
C ILE A 204 -13.81 -10.51 11.37
N ALA A 205 -14.64 -11.50 11.02
CA ALA A 205 -14.85 -12.68 11.85
C ALA A 205 -13.53 -13.46 12.07
N ARG A 206 -12.72 -13.61 11.04
CA ARG A 206 -11.40 -14.28 11.13
C ARG A 206 -10.42 -13.52 12.04
N LEU A 207 -10.37 -12.20 11.91
CA LEU A 207 -9.51 -11.35 12.75
C LEU A 207 -9.96 -11.35 14.22
N GLU A 208 -11.28 -11.29 14.49
CA GLU A 208 -11.83 -11.36 15.86
C GLU A 208 -11.52 -12.70 16.52
N GLU A 209 -11.72 -13.82 15.79
CA GLU A 209 -11.35 -15.16 16.24
C GLU A 209 -9.85 -15.25 16.57
N THR A 210 -8.99 -14.79 15.65
CA THR A 210 -7.53 -14.86 15.81
C THR A 210 -7.01 -13.91 16.89
N ALA A 211 -7.56 -12.71 16.97
CA ALA A 211 -7.19 -11.75 18.00
C ALA A 211 -7.51 -12.26 19.41
N GLY A 212 -8.66 -12.90 19.63
CA GLY A 212 -8.99 -13.54 20.88
C GLY A 212 -8.57 -12.74 22.12
N ASN A 213 -7.72 -13.33 22.95
CA ASN A 213 -7.16 -12.71 24.16
C ASN A 213 -5.77 -12.07 23.94
N SER A 214 -5.37 -11.78 22.70
CA SER A 214 -4.03 -11.24 22.38
C SER A 214 -3.79 -9.80 22.88
N GLY A 215 -4.84 -9.08 23.27
CA GLY A 215 -4.80 -7.65 23.58
C GLY A 215 -4.98 -6.74 22.35
N VAL A 216 -5.05 -7.32 21.14
CA VAL A 216 -5.34 -6.59 19.90
C VAL A 216 -6.87 -6.52 19.71
N ARG A 217 -7.41 -5.34 19.51
CA ARG A 217 -8.84 -5.13 19.30
C ARG A 217 -9.14 -4.97 17.80
N VAL A 218 -10.24 -5.55 17.33
CA VAL A 218 -10.78 -5.29 16.00
C VAL A 218 -11.89 -4.24 16.10
N GLN A 219 -11.86 -3.24 15.24
CA GLN A 219 -12.88 -2.20 15.16
C GLN A 219 -13.45 -2.12 13.75
N VAL A 220 -14.76 -2.32 13.66
CA VAL A 220 -15.50 -2.21 12.41
C VAL A 220 -15.84 -0.74 12.15
N LEU A 221 -15.59 -0.29 10.92
CA LEU A 221 -15.86 1.06 10.45
C LEU A 221 -16.81 1.00 9.24
N PRO A 222 -17.64 2.04 9.00
CA PRO A 222 -18.47 2.07 7.81
C PRO A 222 -17.63 2.18 6.55
N SER A 223 -18.00 1.42 5.52
CA SER A 223 -17.38 1.51 4.20
C SER A 223 -17.57 2.88 3.59
N ARG A 224 -16.47 3.55 3.27
CA ARG A 224 -16.49 4.92 2.76
C ARG A 224 -15.10 5.30 2.21
N TYR A 225 -15.06 5.99 1.09
CA TYR A 225 -13.80 6.51 0.57
C TYR A 225 -13.61 7.98 1.00
N PRO A 226 -12.49 8.36 1.65
CA PRO A 226 -11.33 7.57 2.01
C PRO A 226 -11.27 7.19 3.51
N GLN A 227 -12.02 6.20 3.94
CA GLN A 227 -12.02 5.73 5.34
C GLN A 227 -10.61 5.31 5.80
N GLY A 228 -9.81 4.71 4.89
CA GLY A 228 -8.42 4.31 5.12
C GLY A 228 -7.40 5.44 5.08
N GLY A 229 -7.81 6.69 4.83
CA GLY A 229 -6.92 7.84 4.95
C GLY A 229 -6.43 8.00 6.40
N GLU A 230 -5.13 8.22 6.63
CA GLU A 230 -4.51 8.22 7.96
C GLU A 230 -5.23 9.17 8.94
N ARG A 231 -5.53 10.40 8.51
CA ARG A 231 -6.24 11.41 9.33
C ARG A 231 -7.71 11.06 9.54
N GLN A 232 -8.38 10.56 8.50
CA GLN A 232 -9.77 10.12 8.54
C GLN A 232 -9.95 8.92 9.46
N LEU A 233 -9.01 7.99 9.43
CA LEU A 233 -8.99 6.83 10.32
C LEU A 233 -8.85 7.23 11.77
N ILE A 234 -7.90 8.12 12.09
CA ILE A 234 -7.70 8.66 13.45
C ILE A 234 -8.97 9.35 13.94
N GLN A 235 -9.59 10.18 13.11
CA GLN A 235 -10.84 10.85 13.45
C GLN A 235 -11.98 9.84 13.68
N SER A 236 -12.13 8.82 12.82
CA SER A 236 -13.18 7.81 12.94
C SER A 236 -13.06 6.97 14.20
N VAL A 237 -11.84 6.59 14.58
CA VAL A 237 -11.57 5.67 15.69
C VAL A 237 -11.50 6.40 17.02
N LEU A 238 -10.84 7.56 17.05
CA LEU A 238 -10.50 8.27 18.28
C LEU A 238 -11.25 9.59 18.47
N GLY A 239 -11.95 10.09 17.44
CA GLY A 239 -12.57 11.43 17.46
C GLY A 239 -11.56 12.58 17.53
N ARG A 240 -10.29 12.30 17.23
CA ARG A 240 -9.19 13.29 17.28
C ARG A 240 -8.91 13.83 15.88
N GLU A 241 -8.65 15.12 15.78
CA GLU A 241 -8.13 15.76 14.57
C GLU A 241 -6.62 15.92 14.67
N VAL A 242 -5.92 15.50 13.61
CA VAL A 242 -4.48 15.79 13.46
C VAL A 242 -4.36 17.18 12.83
N PRO A 243 -3.71 18.16 13.49
CA PRO A 243 -3.57 19.52 12.98
C PRO A 243 -2.91 19.56 11.59
N ALA A 244 -3.23 20.56 10.79
CA ALA A 244 -2.60 20.75 9.48
C ALA A 244 -1.06 20.83 9.64
N GLY A 245 -0.32 20.14 8.77
CA GLY A 245 1.15 20.05 8.84
C GLY A 245 1.72 19.16 9.96
N ALA A 246 0.92 18.74 10.96
CA ALA A 246 1.37 17.86 12.03
C ALA A 246 1.39 16.39 11.61
N LEU A 247 2.24 15.60 12.26
CA LEU A 247 2.29 14.14 12.11
C LEU A 247 1.33 13.48 13.13
N PRO A 248 0.70 12.35 12.81
CA PRO A 248 -0.12 11.58 13.75
C PRO A 248 0.57 11.27 15.07
N ALA A 249 1.87 10.96 15.02
CA ALA A 249 2.69 10.69 16.21
C ALA A 249 2.70 11.86 17.21
N SER A 250 2.58 13.11 16.76
CA SER A 250 2.47 14.27 17.64
C SER A 250 1.18 14.30 18.48
N CYS A 251 0.17 13.53 18.06
CA CYS A 251 -1.09 13.31 18.77
C CYS A 251 -1.10 11.97 19.54
N GLY A 252 0.06 11.34 19.73
CA GLY A 252 0.18 10.04 20.42
C GLY A 252 -0.30 8.83 19.62
N VAL A 253 -0.47 8.94 18.29
CA VAL A 253 -1.07 7.90 17.45
C VAL A 253 -0.14 7.53 16.30
N LEU A 254 0.01 6.22 16.04
CA LEU A 254 0.60 5.73 14.80
C LEU A 254 -0.45 5.00 13.96
N VAL A 255 -0.30 5.09 12.64
CA VAL A 255 -1.10 4.33 11.69
C VAL A 255 -0.17 3.48 10.83
N SER A 256 -0.46 2.19 10.71
CA SER A 256 0.26 1.26 9.84
C SER A 256 -0.74 0.40 9.06
N ASN A 257 -0.40 -0.01 7.85
CA ASN A 257 -1.26 -0.87 7.03
C ASN A 257 -1.17 -2.35 7.48
N VAL A 258 -2.21 -3.16 7.26
CA VAL A 258 -2.25 -4.60 7.60
C VAL A 258 -1.14 -5.39 6.91
N ALA A 259 -0.79 -5.07 5.65
CA ALA A 259 0.31 -5.74 4.96
C ALA A 259 1.67 -5.40 5.58
N THR A 260 1.86 -4.18 6.08
CA THR A 260 3.08 -3.81 6.83
C THR A 260 3.16 -4.56 8.15
N ALA A 261 2.02 -4.76 8.84
CA ALA A 261 1.97 -5.57 10.07
C ALA A 261 2.33 -7.03 9.77
N ALA A 262 1.72 -7.64 8.75
CA ALA A 262 2.06 -9.01 8.35
C ALA A 262 3.53 -9.16 7.94
N ALA A 263 4.10 -8.17 7.24
CA ALA A 263 5.52 -8.18 6.88
C ALA A 263 6.44 -8.08 8.12
N LEU A 264 6.00 -7.40 9.20
CA LEU A 264 6.74 -7.44 10.46
C LEU A 264 6.67 -8.82 11.11
N ALA A 265 5.54 -9.51 11.06
CA ALA A 265 5.43 -10.90 11.53
C ALA A 265 6.38 -11.83 10.75
N ASP A 266 6.48 -11.67 9.42
CA ASP A 266 7.48 -12.39 8.63
C ASP A 266 8.92 -12.06 9.07
N GLY A 267 9.20 -10.79 9.38
CA GLY A 267 10.49 -10.36 9.94
C GLY A 267 10.81 -11.04 11.26
N LEU A 268 9.82 -11.25 12.15
CA LEU A 268 9.98 -11.99 13.41
C LEU A 268 10.36 -13.46 13.17
N ASP A 269 9.91 -14.04 12.05
CA ASP A 269 10.28 -15.37 11.59
C ASP A 269 11.60 -15.39 10.78
N GLY A 270 12.31 -14.26 10.72
CA GLY A 270 13.59 -14.12 10.01
C GLY A 270 13.46 -13.83 8.52
N ARG A 271 12.27 -13.58 7.99
CA ARG A 271 12.04 -13.33 6.56
C ARG A 271 11.94 -11.81 6.28
N PRO A 272 12.82 -11.24 5.43
CA PRO A 272 12.71 -9.84 5.03
C PRO A 272 11.52 -9.62 4.07
N LEU A 273 11.12 -8.35 3.89
CA LEU A 273 10.06 -7.95 2.95
C LEU A 273 10.53 -8.13 1.50
N THR A 274 10.17 -9.25 0.92
CA THR A 274 10.49 -9.64 -0.47
C THR A 274 9.25 -9.92 -1.31
N HIS A 275 8.10 -10.10 -0.68
CA HIS A 275 6.84 -10.45 -1.36
C HIS A 275 5.71 -9.54 -0.89
N ARG A 276 4.71 -9.44 -1.73
CA ARG A 276 3.43 -8.83 -1.36
C ARG A 276 2.28 -9.49 -2.10
N ILE A 277 1.05 -9.28 -1.61
CA ILE A 277 -0.14 -9.61 -2.39
C ILE A 277 -0.43 -8.45 -3.34
N VAL A 278 -0.66 -8.76 -4.61
CA VAL A 278 -1.06 -7.83 -5.67
C VAL A 278 -2.39 -8.29 -6.23
N THR A 279 -3.40 -7.42 -6.24
CA THR A 279 -4.67 -7.68 -6.92
C THR A 279 -4.51 -7.39 -8.41
N VAL A 280 -4.70 -8.38 -9.27
CA VAL A 280 -4.76 -8.22 -10.73
C VAL A 280 -6.21 -8.32 -11.15
N THR A 281 -6.79 -7.27 -11.73
CA THR A 281 -8.23 -7.17 -11.94
C THR A 281 -8.61 -6.14 -13.00
N GLY A 282 -9.91 -5.94 -13.20
CA GLY A 282 -10.48 -5.09 -14.22
C GLY A 282 -10.81 -5.89 -15.47
N ARG A 283 -10.35 -5.46 -16.64
CA ARG A 283 -10.56 -6.15 -17.92
C ARG A 283 -9.44 -7.14 -18.22
N VAL A 284 -9.35 -8.19 -17.39
CA VAL A 284 -8.48 -9.34 -17.57
C VAL A 284 -9.33 -10.61 -17.59
N GLU A 285 -8.87 -11.67 -18.25
CA GLU A 285 -9.64 -12.92 -18.35
C GLU A 285 -9.76 -13.61 -16.99
N ARG A 286 -8.70 -13.55 -16.17
CA ARG A 286 -8.62 -14.23 -14.87
C ARG A 286 -8.20 -13.27 -13.77
N PRO A 287 -9.13 -12.51 -13.16
CA PRO A 287 -8.84 -11.71 -11.98
C PRO A 287 -8.36 -12.59 -10.82
N ALA A 288 -7.32 -12.12 -10.08
CA ALA A 288 -6.73 -12.89 -8.99
C ALA A 288 -6.05 -11.96 -7.96
N ASN A 289 -5.86 -12.49 -6.74
CA ASN A 289 -4.91 -11.96 -5.77
C ASN A 289 -3.65 -12.82 -5.83
N LEU A 290 -2.51 -12.25 -6.17
CA LEU A 290 -1.27 -12.98 -6.38
C LEU A 290 -0.24 -12.63 -5.30
N VAL A 291 0.42 -13.64 -4.72
CA VAL A 291 1.62 -13.47 -3.90
C VAL A 291 2.81 -13.30 -4.83
N VAL A 292 3.34 -12.10 -4.89
CA VAL A 292 4.30 -11.70 -5.93
C VAL A 292 5.61 -11.30 -5.30
N PRO A 293 6.76 -11.85 -5.74
CA PRO A 293 8.07 -11.30 -5.39
C PRO A 293 8.21 -9.87 -5.89
N VAL A 294 8.75 -8.99 -5.05
CA VAL A 294 9.08 -7.61 -5.44
C VAL A 294 10.12 -7.64 -6.56
N GLY A 295 9.87 -6.92 -7.63
CA GLY A 295 10.68 -6.95 -8.85
C GLY A 295 10.06 -7.74 -10.00
N THR A 296 8.92 -8.41 -9.79
CA THR A 296 8.15 -9.06 -10.88
C THR A 296 7.64 -8.01 -11.86
N LEU A 297 7.76 -8.25 -13.15
CA LEU A 297 7.28 -7.32 -14.18
C LEU A 297 5.75 -7.31 -14.24
N LEU A 298 5.16 -6.14 -14.45
CA LEU A 298 3.71 -6.01 -14.62
C LEU A 298 3.19 -6.78 -15.83
N SER A 299 4.01 -6.90 -16.90
CA SER A 299 3.70 -7.71 -18.07
C SER A 299 3.49 -9.20 -17.74
N GLU A 300 4.33 -9.77 -16.85
CA GLU A 300 4.21 -11.18 -16.45
C GLU A 300 2.91 -11.44 -15.65
N LEU A 301 2.51 -10.48 -14.78
CA LEU A 301 1.25 -10.57 -14.04
C LEU A 301 0.04 -10.50 -14.97
N LEU A 302 0.12 -9.62 -15.95
CA LEU A 302 -0.95 -9.48 -16.94
C LEU A 302 -1.07 -10.73 -17.82
N GLU A 303 0.05 -11.28 -18.28
CA GLU A 303 0.09 -12.54 -19.04
C GLU A 303 -0.47 -13.70 -18.21
N TYR A 304 -0.10 -13.82 -16.94
CA TYR A 304 -0.63 -14.84 -16.02
C TYR A 304 -2.14 -14.76 -15.85
N SER A 305 -2.68 -13.55 -15.88
CA SER A 305 -4.13 -13.30 -15.80
C SER A 305 -4.87 -13.42 -17.14
N GLY A 306 -4.25 -14.04 -18.15
CA GLY A 306 -4.85 -14.26 -19.47
C GLY A 306 -4.74 -13.07 -20.42
N GLY A 307 -3.97 -12.03 -20.06
CA GLY A 307 -3.89 -10.80 -20.84
C GLY A 307 -5.06 -9.85 -20.59
N MET A 308 -5.14 -8.81 -21.42
CA MET A 308 -6.26 -7.86 -21.42
C MET A 308 -7.37 -8.35 -22.36
N GLU A 309 -8.61 -8.28 -21.88
CA GLU A 309 -9.79 -8.48 -22.72
C GLU A 309 -9.88 -7.33 -23.76
N LEU A 310 -9.36 -7.57 -24.95
CA LEU A 310 -9.32 -6.59 -26.02
C LEU A 310 -10.73 -6.32 -26.56
N VAL A 311 -11.21 -5.09 -26.40
CA VAL A 311 -12.42 -4.62 -27.09
C VAL A 311 -11.95 -3.86 -28.33
N PRO A 312 -12.38 -4.24 -29.55
CA PRO A 312 -11.99 -3.51 -30.75
C PRO A 312 -12.32 -2.02 -30.63
N ASP A 313 -11.41 -1.18 -31.11
CA ASP A 313 -11.52 0.29 -31.15
C ASP A 313 -11.60 1.00 -29.77
N VAL A 314 -11.42 0.28 -28.67
CA VAL A 314 -11.36 0.85 -27.32
C VAL A 314 -9.95 0.69 -26.77
N GLY A 315 -9.27 1.80 -26.51
CA GLY A 315 -7.97 1.78 -25.82
C GLY A 315 -8.11 1.26 -24.38
N PHE A 316 -6.98 0.96 -23.75
CA PHE A 316 -6.94 0.54 -22.33
C PHE A 316 -6.03 1.45 -21.53
N ARG A 317 -6.34 1.58 -20.25
CA ARG A 317 -5.43 2.10 -19.24
C ARG A 317 -5.03 0.98 -18.32
N VAL A 318 -3.74 0.84 -18.11
CA VAL A 318 -3.18 -0.04 -17.07
C VAL A 318 -2.74 0.84 -15.91
N ILE A 319 -3.18 0.49 -14.70
CA ILE A 319 -2.92 1.27 -13.49
C ILE A 319 -2.17 0.37 -12.50
N ALA A 320 -0.99 0.79 -12.09
CA ALA A 320 -0.27 0.21 -10.97
C ALA A 320 -0.79 0.83 -9.65
N GLY A 321 -1.44 0.03 -8.82
CA GLY A 321 -2.27 0.47 -7.69
C GLY A 321 -3.76 0.43 -8.03
N GLY A 322 -4.56 1.20 -7.29
CA GLY A 322 -6.00 1.35 -7.56
C GLY A 322 -6.33 2.57 -8.43
N PRO A 323 -7.58 2.69 -8.89
CA PRO A 323 -7.96 3.75 -9.83
C PRO A 323 -7.94 5.16 -9.24
N MET A 324 -7.97 5.31 -7.90
CA MET A 324 -8.02 6.62 -7.24
C MET A 324 -6.62 7.17 -6.92
N THR A 325 -5.71 6.31 -6.46
CA THR A 325 -4.39 6.72 -5.98
C THR A 325 -3.22 6.07 -6.74
N GLY A 326 -3.51 5.14 -7.65
CA GLY A 326 -2.50 4.48 -8.48
C GLY A 326 -1.96 5.36 -9.60
N ARG A 327 -1.02 4.82 -10.34
CA ARG A 327 -0.38 5.49 -11.49
C ARG A 327 -0.71 4.76 -12.78
N ALA A 328 -1.11 5.49 -13.81
CA ALA A 328 -1.22 4.94 -15.15
C ALA A 328 0.19 4.54 -15.66
N VAL A 329 0.27 3.37 -16.28
CA VAL A 329 1.51 2.76 -16.77
C VAL A 329 1.40 2.54 -18.26
N GLU A 330 2.33 3.09 -19.02
CA GLU A 330 2.45 2.88 -20.47
C GLU A 330 3.41 1.73 -20.79
N ASP A 331 4.47 1.58 -19.99
CA ASP A 331 5.48 0.54 -20.14
C ASP A 331 5.27 -0.59 -19.13
N LEU A 332 4.78 -1.73 -19.59
CA LEU A 332 4.53 -2.91 -18.75
C LEU A 332 5.80 -3.64 -18.27
N ARG A 333 6.99 -3.21 -18.72
CA ARG A 333 8.28 -3.69 -18.19
C ARG A 333 8.62 -3.10 -16.83
N VAL A 334 7.79 -2.20 -16.32
CA VAL A 334 7.89 -1.68 -14.95
C VAL A 334 7.66 -2.80 -13.94
N PRO A 335 8.52 -2.92 -12.91
CA PRO A 335 8.38 -3.96 -11.89
C PRO A 335 7.43 -3.58 -10.75
N VAL A 336 6.87 -4.60 -10.12
CA VAL A 336 6.20 -4.51 -8.82
C VAL A 336 7.18 -4.02 -7.77
N THR A 337 6.76 -3.05 -6.97
CA THR A 337 7.50 -2.53 -5.81
C THR A 337 6.85 -2.95 -4.50
N LYS A 338 7.48 -2.65 -3.38
CA LYS A 338 6.91 -2.87 -2.03
C LYS A 338 5.55 -2.19 -1.82
N THR A 339 5.21 -1.19 -2.62
CA THR A 339 3.96 -0.40 -2.50
C THR A 339 2.91 -0.70 -3.56
N THR A 340 3.20 -1.54 -4.57
CA THR A 340 2.27 -1.85 -5.66
C THR A 340 1.15 -2.78 -5.19
N ALA A 341 0.00 -2.24 -4.77
CA ALA A 341 -1.12 -3.02 -4.23
C ALA A 341 -1.97 -3.73 -5.29
N GLY A 342 -1.93 -3.27 -6.53
CA GLY A 342 -2.71 -3.86 -7.62
C GLY A 342 -2.21 -3.53 -8.99
N LEU A 343 -2.75 -4.25 -9.96
CA LEU A 343 -2.68 -4.01 -11.39
C LEU A 343 -4.11 -4.01 -11.92
N VAL A 344 -4.61 -2.84 -12.30
CA VAL A 344 -6.01 -2.66 -12.71
C VAL A 344 -6.06 -2.24 -14.17
N THR A 345 -6.77 -2.99 -14.99
CA THR A 345 -6.99 -2.66 -16.39
C THR A 345 -8.38 -2.06 -16.58
N LEU A 346 -8.46 -0.86 -17.12
CA LEU A 346 -9.71 -0.12 -17.30
C LEU A 346 -9.85 0.39 -18.74
N PRO A 347 -11.08 0.58 -19.24
CA PRO A 347 -11.29 1.33 -20.47
C PRO A 347 -10.83 2.79 -20.29
N PRO A 348 -10.59 3.52 -21.37
CA PRO A 348 -10.36 4.96 -21.29
C PRO A 348 -11.54 5.66 -20.61
N PRO A 349 -11.31 6.78 -19.92
CA PRO A 349 -12.40 7.55 -19.36
C PRO A 349 -13.25 8.14 -20.49
N THR A 350 -14.55 7.98 -20.39
CA THR A 350 -15.54 8.64 -21.27
C THR A 350 -16.06 9.93 -20.61
N LEU A 351 -15.14 10.74 -20.07
CA LEU A 351 -15.53 11.97 -19.41
C LEU A 351 -15.82 13.07 -20.44
N GLU A 352 -17.05 13.54 -20.49
CA GLU A 352 -17.41 14.77 -21.17
C GLU A 352 -17.15 15.96 -20.21
N GLU A 353 -16.35 16.90 -20.65
CA GLU A 353 -16.20 18.15 -19.91
C GLU A 353 -17.54 18.90 -19.90
N ARG A 354 -18.00 19.26 -18.71
CA ARG A 354 -19.24 20.01 -18.49
C ARG A 354 -19.00 21.21 -17.60
N ASN A 355 -19.68 22.29 -17.89
CA ASN A 355 -19.63 23.49 -17.05
C ASN A 355 -20.14 23.19 -15.63
N CYS A 356 -19.40 23.67 -14.63
CA CYS A 356 -19.79 23.53 -13.23
C CYS A 356 -21.10 24.30 -12.94
N ILE A 357 -22.15 23.60 -12.49
CA ILE A 357 -23.44 24.17 -12.11
C ILE A 357 -23.49 24.69 -10.67
N ARG A 358 -22.37 24.67 -9.95
CA ARG A 358 -22.21 25.12 -8.55
C ARG A 358 -23.14 24.44 -7.54
N CYS A 359 -23.50 23.18 -7.75
CA CYS A 359 -24.40 22.44 -6.84
C CYS A 359 -23.78 22.13 -5.46
N GLY A 360 -22.46 22.31 -5.27
CA GLY A 360 -21.74 22.10 -4.02
C GLY A 360 -21.58 20.63 -3.60
N ALA A 361 -21.88 19.65 -4.47
CA ALA A 361 -21.76 18.22 -4.14
C ALA A 361 -20.32 17.87 -3.74
N CYS A 362 -19.31 18.32 -4.51
CA CYS A 362 -17.88 18.10 -4.21
C CYS A 362 -17.46 18.69 -2.84
N ALA A 363 -18.02 19.84 -2.43
CA ALA A 363 -17.73 20.42 -1.12
C ALA A 363 -18.38 19.63 0.03
N ARG A 364 -19.59 19.07 -0.19
CA ARG A 364 -20.27 18.26 0.83
C ARG A 364 -19.53 16.96 1.15
N VAL A 365 -18.92 16.33 0.15
CA VAL A 365 -18.21 15.05 0.32
C VAL A 365 -16.72 15.21 0.63
N CYS A 366 -16.14 16.39 0.42
CA CYS A 366 -14.71 16.62 0.62
C CYS A 366 -14.31 16.35 2.08
N PRO A 367 -13.43 15.36 2.36
CA PRO A 367 -13.00 15.03 3.71
C PRO A 367 -12.13 16.11 4.35
N ALA A 368 -11.43 16.92 3.55
CA ALA A 368 -10.64 18.07 3.99
C ALA A 368 -11.49 19.36 4.14
N ARG A 369 -12.82 19.27 3.92
CA ARG A 369 -13.77 20.39 4.01
C ARG A 369 -13.44 21.58 3.11
N LEU A 370 -12.79 21.31 1.99
CA LEU A 370 -12.47 22.31 0.98
C LEU A 370 -13.70 22.67 0.13
N MET A 371 -13.54 23.69 -0.70
CA MET A 371 -14.50 24.08 -1.74
C MET A 371 -13.91 23.79 -3.14
N PRO A 372 -13.89 22.51 -3.60
CA PRO A 372 -13.17 22.14 -4.82
C PRO A 372 -13.59 22.95 -6.05
N PHE A 373 -14.88 23.21 -6.23
CA PHE A 373 -15.40 24.00 -7.35
C PHE A 373 -14.91 25.47 -7.37
N ALA A 374 -14.62 26.06 -6.19
CA ALA A 374 -14.11 27.41 -6.09
C ALA A 374 -12.59 27.45 -6.33
N ILE A 375 -11.89 26.44 -5.81
CA ILE A 375 -10.44 26.25 -6.04
C ILE A 375 -10.19 26.02 -7.53
N ASP A 376 -10.97 25.14 -8.18
CA ASP A 376 -10.88 24.84 -9.59
C ASP A 376 -11.09 26.10 -10.45
N ALA A 377 -12.17 26.86 -10.20
CA ALA A 377 -12.45 28.10 -10.90
C ALA A 377 -11.33 29.15 -10.75
N ALA A 378 -10.74 29.25 -9.54
CA ALA A 378 -9.62 30.14 -9.27
C ALA A 378 -8.34 29.69 -9.99
N ALA A 379 -8.07 28.39 -10.02
CA ALA A 379 -6.91 27.80 -10.72
C ALA A 379 -7.00 28.01 -12.23
N ILE A 380 -8.17 27.78 -12.84
CA ILE A 380 -8.41 28.05 -14.27
C ILE A 380 -8.21 29.53 -14.59
N ALA A 381 -8.60 30.43 -13.69
CA ALA A 381 -8.40 31.86 -13.84
C ALA A 381 -6.96 32.33 -13.53
N GLY A 382 -6.05 31.41 -13.16
CA GLY A 382 -4.66 31.73 -12.78
C GLY A 382 -4.53 32.48 -11.43
N ASN A 383 -5.58 32.51 -10.61
CA ASN A 383 -5.60 33.26 -9.35
C ASN A 383 -5.14 32.39 -8.17
N MET A 384 -3.82 32.23 -8.01
CA MET A 384 -3.22 31.41 -6.96
C MET A 384 -3.47 31.97 -5.54
N ALA A 385 -3.66 33.29 -5.39
CA ALA A 385 -3.97 33.87 -4.09
C ALA A 385 -5.33 33.36 -3.57
N VAL A 386 -6.35 33.34 -4.41
CA VAL A 386 -7.67 32.78 -4.06
C VAL A 386 -7.59 31.27 -3.80
N CYS A 387 -6.75 30.51 -4.54
CA CYS A 387 -6.53 29.10 -4.23
C CYS A 387 -5.94 28.92 -2.81
N ALA A 388 -5.02 29.77 -2.39
CA ALA A 388 -4.45 29.75 -1.04
C ALA A 388 -5.50 30.15 0.03
N ASP A 389 -6.33 31.16 -0.23
CA ASP A 389 -7.41 31.56 0.67
C ASP A 389 -8.43 30.43 0.91
N TYR A 390 -8.65 29.56 -0.07
CA TYR A 390 -9.45 28.35 0.03
C TYR A 390 -8.68 27.12 0.51
N HIS A 391 -7.44 27.30 1.00
CA HIS A 391 -6.61 26.23 1.54
C HIS A 391 -6.36 25.06 0.57
N ALA A 392 -6.15 25.35 -0.72
CA ALA A 392 -5.92 24.34 -1.74
C ALA A 392 -4.73 23.40 -1.40
N GLU A 393 -3.73 23.87 -0.65
CA GLU A 393 -2.58 23.11 -0.15
C GLU A 393 -2.97 21.96 0.81
N GLN A 394 -4.19 22.01 1.39
CA GLN A 394 -4.71 20.94 2.25
C GLN A 394 -5.44 19.84 1.45
N CYS A 395 -5.47 19.95 0.13
CA CYS A 395 -6.07 18.95 -0.74
C CYS A 395 -5.26 17.64 -0.67
N ILE A 396 -5.95 16.54 -0.41
CA ILE A 396 -5.38 15.19 -0.36
C ILE A 396 -5.53 14.44 -1.70
N ALA A 397 -5.80 15.14 -2.77
CA ALA A 397 -5.80 14.67 -4.16
C ALA A 397 -6.67 13.42 -4.42
N LEU A 398 -7.90 13.39 -3.91
CA LEU A 398 -8.83 12.26 -4.06
C LEU A 398 -9.60 12.27 -5.38
N SER A 399 -9.37 13.23 -6.25
CA SER A 399 -10.09 13.38 -7.55
C SER A 399 -11.63 13.45 -7.44
N LEU A 400 -12.19 13.79 -6.27
CA LEU A 400 -13.63 13.78 -6.01
C LEU A 400 -14.44 14.78 -6.89
N ILE A 401 -13.77 15.76 -7.49
CA ILE A 401 -14.40 16.69 -8.42
C ILE A 401 -14.77 16.03 -9.75
N HIS A 402 -14.09 14.92 -10.09
CA HIS A 402 -14.30 14.19 -11.34
C HIS A 402 -15.30 13.02 -11.19
N ILE A 403 -15.80 12.78 -9.98
CA ILE A 403 -16.77 11.75 -9.64
C ILE A 403 -18.14 12.40 -9.45
#